data_2db081dcc052e0173d54aa69052f1660
#
_entry.id   2db081dcc052e0173d54aa69052f1660
#
_cell.length_a   1.000
_cell.length_b   1.000
_cell.length_c   1.000
_cell.angle_alpha   90.00
_cell.angle_beta   90.00
_cell.angle_gamma   90.00
#
_symmetry.space_group_name_H-M   'P 1'
#
loop_
_entity.id
_entity.type
_entity.pdbx_description
1 polymer ?
#
loop_
_entity_poly.entity_id
_entity_poly.type
_entity_poly.pdbx_seq_one_letter_code
_entity_poly.pdbx_strand_id
1 'polypeptide(L)'
;NVSQQDFEKIPGCPIGYWLTEKVINAFNHINIGNRMTTREGMATADNDRFLRYWHEISTTFFSKLCHKSDKWYPYNKGGSNRKWYGNRDYVVNWSNDGFDIKHNIDTITGRIRSHNYNGEFAFCECGTWSAISSGTFAIRYCEKGFLWDSKGASGFSQEDLYYIIGLLNSAISKIFLDVLAPTLDFKVGDIIRVPLIIKHKGIVENYVQQNISISKQDWDAHETSWDFETNPLLAVDEETYIENIHHEIERHEKETGEHLCIDPAAPELDSLEWRMQQYKQKWKHLFMQLHENEEELNRQFIDIYGLQDELTPDVPLDEITILQQGEIKISDQYELSDSDGSVFTDSDGAVLTITGDLYLDWQDDVVMKQFISYAVGCMMGRYRLDKNGLHIAHPNPTAEETASYTYNNVEFEIDEDGIIPLMPNDCGFSDNASNRFADFVRIALGDAKHVENLNFVEKCLGKSVEQYFVKDFWKDHKKMYQNRPIYWLFASKKGAFQCIAYMHRMNAYTAERIRAKYLLPYIETLQARITDLDARRSELTTRETKQLQQLTKTLEECQEYHDRLQVVAEQAIAFDLDDGVVVNYARFGDVVQRIK
;
A
#
# COMPACT_ATOMS: atom_id res chain seq x y z
N ASN A 1 10.81 -23.85 40.64
CA ASN A 1 10.77 -22.79 41.66
C ASN A 1 11.91 -21.82 41.40
N VAL A 2 11.59 -20.70 40.78
CA VAL A 2 12.52 -19.59 40.51
C VAL A 2 12.75 -18.85 41.81
N SER A 3 13.99 -18.57 42.19
CA SER A 3 14.36 -17.86 43.40
C SER A 3 14.53 -16.37 43.10
N GLN A 4 14.49 -15.52 44.13
CA GLN A 4 14.73 -14.06 43.97
C GLN A 4 16.12 -13.77 43.36
N GLN A 5 17.11 -14.62 43.63
CA GLN A 5 18.47 -14.49 43.08
C GLN A 5 18.52 -14.77 41.56
N ASP A 6 17.57 -15.51 41.01
CA ASP A 6 17.52 -15.79 39.58
C ASP A 6 17.14 -14.57 38.78
N PHE A 7 16.37 -13.65 39.36
CA PHE A 7 16.01 -12.38 38.68
C PHE A 7 17.18 -11.41 38.54
N GLU A 8 18.25 -11.58 39.36
CA GLU A 8 19.47 -10.77 39.21
C GLU A 8 20.21 -11.06 37.90
N LYS A 9 19.95 -12.24 37.27
CA LYS A 9 20.49 -12.59 35.96
C LYS A 9 19.84 -11.79 34.82
N ILE A 10 18.62 -11.28 35.02
CA ILE A 10 17.88 -10.55 34.02
C ILE A 10 18.24 -9.06 34.11
N PRO A 11 18.66 -8.40 33.02
CA PRO A 11 19.01 -6.99 33.02
C PRO A 11 17.86 -6.10 33.52
N GLY A 12 18.08 -5.36 34.60
CA GLY A 12 17.07 -4.53 35.26
C GLY A 12 16.30 -5.25 36.37
N CYS A 13 16.60 -6.51 36.64
CA CYS A 13 16.02 -7.34 37.71
C CYS A 13 14.48 -7.30 37.76
N PRO A 14 13.76 -7.40 36.62
CA PRO A 14 12.31 -7.44 36.63
C PRO A 14 11.82 -8.71 37.36
N ILE A 15 10.65 -8.59 38.00
CA ILE A 15 10.02 -9.71 38.67
C ILE A 15 9.24 -10.52 37.62
N GLY A 16 9.69 -11.75 37.30
CA GLY A 16 9.11 -12.62 36.30
C GLY A 16 8.84 -14.03 36.84
N TYR A 17 7.91 -14.20 37.78
CA TYR A 17 7.60 -15.49 38.39
C TYR A 17 7.11 -16.58 37.43
N TRP A 18 6.66 -16.19 36.25
CA TRP A 18 6.21 -17.07 35.16
C TRP A 18 7.36 -17.60 34.31
N LEU A 19 8.56 -17.03 34.45
CA LEU A 19 9.73 -17.48 33.67
C LEU A 19 10.26 -18.80 34.18
N THR A 20 10.67 -19.60 33.23
CA THR A 20 11.32 -20.88 33.55
C THR A 20 12.80 -20.67 33.76
N GLU A 21 13.45 -21.69 34.39
CA GLU A 21 14.89 -21.67 34.59
C GLU A 21 15.66 -21.62 33.26
N LYS A 22 15.13 -22.27 32.20
CA LYS A 22 15.73 -22.26 30.85
C LYS A 22 15.76 -20.85 30.27
N VAL A 23 14.64 -20.13 30.34
CA VAL A 23 14.54 -18.73 29.88
C VAL A 23 15.48 -17.79 30.65
N ILE A 24 15.54 -17.95 31.98
CA ILE A 24 16.44 -17.14 32.82
C ILE A 24 17.92 -17.45 32.50
N ASN A 25 18.26 -18.71 32.28
CA ASN A 25 19.62 -19.10 31.93
C ASN A 25 20.07 -18.62 30.55
N ALA A 26 19.14 -18.31 29.65
CA ALA A 26 19.46 -17.69 28.36
C ALA A 26 20.15 -16.31 28.54
N PHE A 27 19.84 -15.58 29.62
CA PHE A 27 20.48 -14.29 29.90
C PHE A 27 21.97 -14.42 30.33
N ASN A 28 22.48 -15.61 30.56
CA ASN A 28 23.92 -15.85 30.78
C ASN A 28 24.74 -15.80 29.47
N HIS A 29 24.09 -15.83 28.31
CA HIS A 29 24.76 -15.68 27.02
C HIS A 29 25.02 -14.21 26.68
N ILE A 30 25.76 -13.98 25.59
CA ILE A 30 25.85 -12.62 25.06
C ILE A 30 24.46 -12.09 24.69
N ASN A 31 24.32 -10.80 24.57
CA ASN A 31 23.07 -10.16 24.13
C ASN A 31 23.22 -9.50 22.76
N ILE A 32 22.09 -9.08 22.19
CA ILE A 32 22.07 -8.41 20.87
C ILE A 32 23.03 -7.22 20.84
N GLY A 33 23.16 -6.45 21.94
CA GLY A 33 24.04 -5.29 22.02
C GLY A 33 25.54 -5.60 21.83
N ASN A 34 25.94 -6.88 21.93
CA ASN A 34 27.31 -7.28 21.59
C ASN A 34 27.58 -7.39 20.07
N ARG A 35 26.53 -7.41 19.25
CA ARG A 35 26.59 -7.64 17.79
C ARG A 35 25.85 -6.58 16.98
N MET A 36 24.94 -5.83 17.59
CA MET A 36 24.13 -4.80 16.95
C MET A 36 24.15 -3.52 17.79
N THR A 37 24.35 -2.40 17.14
CA THR A 37 24.20 -1.08 17.74
C THR A 37 22.82 -0.54 17.43
N THR A 38 22.00 -0.25 18.44
CA THR A 38 20.66 0.32 18.25
C THR A 38 20.67 1.83 18.51
N ARG A 39 19.92 2.59 17.70
CA ARG A 39 19.84 4.04 17.80
C ARG A 39 18.43 4.56 17.56
N GLU A 40 18.07 5.57 18.32
CA GLU A 40 16.96 6.45 17.97
C GLU A 40 17.43 7.41 16.86
N GLY A 41 16.52 7.74 15.94
CA GLY A 41 16.79 8.66 14.86
C GLY A 41 16.52 10.11 15.21
N MET A 42 16.32 10.93 14.18
CA MET A 42 16.08 12.34 14.36
C MET A 42 14.64 12.63 14.80
N ALA A 43 14.46 13.75 15.49
CA ALA A 43 13.17 14.38 15.73
C ALA A 43 13.14 15.71 14.95
N THR A 44 12.27 15.81 13.95
CA THR A 44 12.15 17.00 13.10
C THR A 44 11.59 18.19 13.86
N ALA A 45 10.80 17.95 14.92
CA ALA A 45 10.02 18.92 15.69
C ALA A 45 8.99 19.72 14.85
N ASP A 46 8.91 19.47 13.54
CA ASP A 46 7.96 20.08 12.63
C ASP A 46 7.78 19.15 11.40
N ASN A 47 6.95 18.12 11.57
CA ASN A 47 6.70 17.14 10.51
C ASN A 47 6.00 17.76 9.30
N ASP A 48 5.10 18.73 9.51
CA ASP A 48 4.36 19.38 8.42
C ASP A 48 5.29 20.20 7.51
N ARG A 49 6.41 20.68 8.05
CA ARG A 49 7.44 21.37 7.28
C ARG A 49 8.42 20.42 6.60
N PHE A 50 8.88 19.36 7.29
CA PHE A 50 10.04 18.59 6.86
C PHE A 50 9.72 17.22 6.27
N LEU A 51 8.51 16.68 6.49
CA LEU A 51 8.12 15.36 5.98
C LEU A 51 7.01 15.45 4.94
N ARG A 52 7.07 14.54 3.97
CA ARG A 52 6.00 14.29 2.99
C ARG A 52 5.81 12.79 2.81
N TYR A 53 4.64 12.41 2.34
CA TYR A 53 4.54 11.13 1.67
C TYR A 53 5.27 11.22 0.33
N TRP A 54 5.95 10.16 -0.08
CA TRP A 54 6.76 10.19 -1.29
C TRP A 54 5.97 10.57 -2.56
N HIS A 55 4.69 10.20 -2.62
CA HIS A 55 3.81 10.50 -3.75
C HIS A 55 3.34 11.97 -3.81
N GLU A 56 3.56 12.75 -2.76
CA GLU A 56 3.22 14.19 -2.74
C GLU A 56 4.25 15.05 -3.46
N ILE A 57 5.49 14.57 -3.59
CA ILE A 57 6.62 15.35 -4.10
C ILE A 57 6.87 15.11 -5.60
N SER A 58 7.67 15.97 -6.20
CA SER A 58 8.22 15.71 -7.54
C SER A 58 9.31 14.64 -7.47
N THR A 59 9.22 13.62 -8.34
CA THR A 59 10.25 12.57 -8.43
C THR A 59 11.60 13.08 -8.89
N THR A 60 11.66 14.24 -9.54
CA THR A 60 12.93 14.88 -9.94
C THR A 60 13.79 15.30 -8.75
N PHE A 61 13.20 15.43 -7.57
CA PHE A 61 13.87 15.78 -6.32
C PHE A 61 13.93 14.63 -5.30
N PHE A 62 13.57 13.42 -5.70
CA PHE A 62 13.60 12.25 -4.85
C PHE A 62 14.88 11.43 -5.08
N SER A 63 15.74 11.32 -4.08
CA SER A 63 17.08 10.71 -4.17
C SER A 63 17.07 9.25 -4.63
N LYS A 64 15.98 8.50 -4.36
CA LYS A 64 15.82 7.10 -4.76
C LYS A 64 15.57 6.97 -6.28
N LEU A 65 14.80 7.87 -6.87
CA LEU A 65 14.34 7.83 -8.26
C LEU A 65 15.15 8.75 -9.18
N CYS A 66 15.85 9.74 -8.63
CA CYS A 66 16.68 10.66 -9.38
C CYS A 66 18.04 10.88 -8.73
N HIS A 67 19.10 10.40 -9.35
CA HIS A 67 20.47 10.52 -8.83
C HIS A 67 21.01 11.97 -8.82
N LYS A 68 20.27 12.93 -9.36
CA LYS A 68 20.65 14.35 -9.39
C LYS A 68 19.98 15.15 -8.27
N SER A 69 19.15 14.50 -7.45
CA SER A 69 18.38 15.16 -6.41
C SER A 69 19.10 15.14 -5.08
N ASP A 70 19.11 16.29 -4.44
CA ASP A 70 19.66 16.49 -3.11
C ASP A 70 18.60 16.91 -2.07
N LYS A 71 17.29 16.76 -2.38
CA LYS A 71 16.24 17.34 -1.52
C LYS A 71 15.49 16.31 -0.69
N TRP A 72 14.82 15.37 -1.31
CA TRP A 72 13.95 14.41 -0.64
C TRP A 72 14.63 13.05 -0.50
N TYR A 73 14.74 12.56 0.72
CA TYR A 73 15.37 11.27 1.02
C TYR A 73 14.40 10.33 1.72
N PRO A 74 14.47 9.01 1.47
CA PRO A 74 13.66 8.02 2.18
C PRO A 74 13.79 8.14 3.69
N TYR A 75 12.66 7.99 4.39
CA TYR A 75 12.58 8.21 5.83
C TYR A 75 11.78 7.15 6.56
N ASN A 76 12.44 6.39 7.44
CA ASN A 76 11.78 5.40 8.29
C ASN A 76 11.12 6.10 9.49
N LYS A 77 9.81 6.20 9.48
CA LYS A 77 9.02 6.83 10.56
C LYS A 77 8.36 5.84 11.51
N GLY A 78 8.52 4.55 11.31
CA GLY A 78 7.70 3.52 11.91
C GLY A 78 6.44 3.28 11.06
N GLY A 79 5.35 2.82 11.66
CA GLY A 79 4.10 2.53 10.94
C GLY A 79 3.33 1.37 11.57
N SER A 80 2.45 0.74 10.81
CA SER A 80 1.68 -0.44 11.22
C SER A 80 2.56 -1.61 11.62
N ASN A 81 2.00 -2.60 12.31
CA ASN A 81 2.71 -3.84 12.60
C ASN A 81 2.97 -4.58 11.29
N ARG A 82 4.25 -4.68 10.93
CA ARG A 82 4.71 -5.36 9.72
C ARG A 82 6.09 -5.93 9.95
N LYS A 83 6.28 -7.23 9.66
CA LYS A 83 7.55 -7.94 9.71
C LYS A 83 8.29 -7.80 8.36
N TRP A 84 9.55 -8.09 8.33
CA TRP A 84 10.44 -8.31 7.20
C TRP A 84 10.70 -7.10 6.31
N TYR A 85 9.68 -6.49 5.66
CA TYR A 85 9.82 -5.36 4.73
C TYR A 85 8.54 -4.51 4.66
N GLY A 86 8.67 -3.18 4.43
CA GLY A 86 7.55 -2.26 4.23
C GLY A 86 7.60 -1.02 5.14
N ASN A 87 6.47 -0.32 5.27
CA ASN A 87 6.32 0.98 5.95
C ASN A 87 7.25 2.06 5.37
N ARG A 88 7.31 2.13 4.03
CA ARG A 88 8.16 3.04 3.26
C ARG A 88 7.33 4.12 2.60
N ASP A 89 6.69 4.93 3.41
CA ASP A 89 5.73 5.94 2.94
C ASP A 89 6.33 7.34 2.89
N TYR A 90 7.32 7.61 3.76
CA TYR A 90 7.78 8.97 4.01
C TYR A 90 9.11 9.30 3.37
N VAL A 91 9.21 10.58 3.02
CA VAL A 91 10.46 11.24 2.65
C VAL A 91 10.70 12.45 3.54
N VAL A 92 11.96 12.78 3.77
CA VAL A 92 12.39 13.93 4.56
C VAL A 92 13.16 14.92 3.70
N ASN A 93 12.91 16.21 3.88
CA ASN A 93 13.72 17.25 3.25
C ASN A 93 15.10 17.30 3.92
N TRP A 94 16.09 16.79 3.20
CA TRP A 94 17.49 16.74 3.64
C TRP A 94 18.41 17.61 2.76
N SER A 95 17.86 18.65 2.14
CA SER A 95 18.64 19.60 1.31
C SER A 95 19.85 20.12 2.07
N ASN A 96 20.98 20.24 1.36
CA ASN A 96 22.23 20.75 1.92
C ASN A 96 22.61 20.04 3.24
N ASP A 97 22.58 18.71 3.25
CA ASP A 97 22.87 17.88 4.42
C ASP A 97 21.96 18.21 5.62
N GLY A 98 20.69 18.43 5.37
CA GLY A 98 19.67 18.70 6.40
C GLY A 98 19.84 20.06 7.09
N PHE A 99 20.39 21.05 6.40
CA PHE A 99 20.66 22.37 6.95
C PHE A 99 19.43 22.96 7.65
N ASP A 100 18.27 22.95 7.02
CA ASP A 100 17.04 23.53 7.58
C ASP A 100 16.57 22.82 8.85
N ILE A 101 16.70 21.50 8.92
CA ILE A 101 16.38 20.72 10.12
C ILE A 101 17.38 21.04 11.22
N LYS A 102 18.67 21.03 10.91
CA LYS A 102 19.75 21.30 11.87
C LYS A 102 19.70 22.73 12.43
N HIS A 103 19.06 23.67 11.72
CA HIS A 103 18.90 25.07 12.09
C HIS A 103 17.42 25.47 12.35
N ASN A 104 16.56 24.50 12.65
CA ASN A 104 15.18 24.78 13.04
C ASN A 104 15.15 25.43 14.44
N ILE A 105 15.26 26.75 14.48
CA ILE A 105 15.40 27.55 15.71
C ILE A 105 14.02 28.03 16.17
N ASP A 106 13.72 27.84 17.43
CA ASP A 106 12.60 28.47 18.11
C ASP A 106 12.81 29.97 18.21
N THR A 107 11.91 30.74 17.62
CA THR A 107 12.04 32.20 17.51
C THR A 107 11.93 32.93 18.86
N ILE A 108 11.35 32.28 19.88
CA ILE A 108 11.16 32.85 21.21
C ILE A 108 12.35 32.54 22.10
N THR A 109 12.80 31.28 22.10
CA THR A 109 13.83 30.80 23.02
C THR A 109 15.24 30.82 22.41
N GLY A 110 15.39 30.98 21.11
CA GLY A 110 16.64 30.88 20.36
C GLY A 110 17.27 29.49 20.36
N ARG A 111 16.55 28.44 20.80
CA ARG A 111 17.06 27.07 20.87
C ARG A 111 16.73 26.31 19.60
N ILE A 112 17.60 25.39 19.20
CA ILE A 112 17.32 24.43 18.12
C ILE A 112 16.21 23.48 18.62
N ARG A 113 15.12 23.36 17.86
CA ARG A 113 13.95 22.52 18.14
C ARG A 113 14.17 21.08 17.69
N SER A 114 14.75 20.92 16.51
CA SER A 114 15.01 19.60 15.92
C SER A 114 16.24 18.96 16.55
N HIS A 115 16.21 17.65 16.66
CA HIS A 115 17.33 16.86 17.16
C HIS A 115 17.78 15.87 16.08
N ASN A 116 19.02 15.97 15.65
CA ASN A 116 19.62 15.04 14.69
C ASN A 116 20.75 14.28 15.40
N TYR A 117 20.36 13.23 16.12
CA TYR A 117 21.31 12.34 16.79
C TYR A 117 21.80 11.26 15.84
N ASN A 118 23.00 10.70 16.12
CA ASN A 118 23.51 9.49 15.50
C ASN A 118 23.67 9.59 13.96
N GLY A 119 24.02 10.78 13.46
CA GLY A 119 24.21 11.02 12.01
C GLY A 119 25.25 10.13 11.35
N GLU A 120 26.19 9.54 12.12
CA GLU A 120 27.17 8.57 11.65
C GLU A 120 26.55 7.25 11.13
N PHE A 121 25.32 6.95 11.52
CA PHE A 121 24.54 5.81 11.03
C PHE A 121 23.59 6.17 9.89
N ALA A 122 23.53 7.44 9.49
CA ALA A 122 22.70 7.87 8.38
C ALA A 122 23.05 7.10 7.10
N PHE A 123 22.02 6.72 6.35
CA PHE A 123 22.12 6.00 5.08
C PHE A 123 22.72 4.60 5.16
N CYS A 124 22.95 4.06 6.36
CA CYS A 124 23.42 2.69 6.56
C CYS A 124 22.28 1.68 6.49
N GLU A 125 22.62 0.48 6.05
CA GLU A 125 21.75 -0.69 6.11
C GLU A 125 21.42 -1.04 7.56
N CYS A 126 20.15 -1.39 7.86
CA CYS A 126 19.71 -1.62 9.23
C CYS A 126 18.47 -2.52 9.33
N GLY A 127 18.16 -2.96 10.55
CA GLY A 127 16.82 -3.41 10.92
C GLY A 127 16.07 -2.26 11.58
N THR A 128 14.82 -1.99 11.19
CA THR A 128 14.02 -0.88 11.74
C THR A 128 12.70 -1.38 12.30
N TRP A 129 12.22 -0.76 13.38
CA TRP A 129 10.94 -1.10 14.01
C TRP A 129 10.18 0.14 14.46
N SER A 130 8.88 -0.03 14.69
CA SER A 130 8.06 1.02 15.31
C SER A 130 8.27 0.99 16.82
N ALA A 131 8.78 2.06 17.39
CA ALA A 131 9.02 2.13 18.84
C ALA A 131 7.72 1.97 19.65
N ILE A 132 6.59 2.42 19.12
CA ILE A 132 5.26 2.25 19.73
C ILE A 132 4.45 1.34 18.80
N SER A 133 3.95 0.23 19.33
CA SER A 133 3.09 -0.73 18.60
C SER A 133 1.91 -1.13 19.47
N SER A 134 0.75 -1.32 18.85
CA SER A 134 -0.45 -1.89 19.50
C SER A 134 -0.46 -3.42 19.54
N GLY A 135 0.54 -4.06 18.92
CA GLY A 135 0.66 -5.51 18.78
C GLY A 135 2.03 -6.04 19.23
N THR A 136 2.37 -7.21 18.74
CA THR A 136 3.68 -7.85 18.93
C THR A 136 4.80 -7.00 18.32
N PHE A 137 6.02 -7.20 18.80
CA PHE A 137 7.20 -6.59 18.19
C PHE A 137 7.39 -7.10 16.77
N ALA A 138 7.75 -6.20 15.86
CA ALA A 138 8.06 -6.53 14.47
C ALA A 138 9.21 -5.67 13.96
N ILE A 139 10.23 -6.30 13.39
CA ILE A 139 11.39 -5.65 12.79
C ILE A 139 11.41 -5.88 11.28
N ARG A 140 11.78 -4.85 10.54
CA ARG A 140 11.88 -4.84 9.08
C ARG A 140 13.32 -4.60 8.65
N TYR A 141 13.73 -5.24 7.58
CA TYR A 141 14.96 -4.92 6.88
C TYR A 141 14.86 -3.57 6.18
N CYS A 142 15.91 -2.80 6.23
CA CYS A 142 16.05 -1.54 5.53
C CYS A 142 17.42 -1.46 4.84
N GLU A 143 17.40 -1.33 3.52
CA GLU A 143 18.60 -1.13 2.72
C GLU A 143 19.23 0.24 2.96
N LYS A 144 20.39 0.46 2.36
CA LYS A 144 21.11 1.75 2.40
C LYS A 144 20.31 2.88 1.75
N GLY A 145 20.52 4.10 2.21
CA GLY A 145 19.94 5.30 1.61
C GLY A 145 18.81 5.95 2.42
N PHE A 146 18.53 5.44 3.64
CA PHE A 146 17.48 5.96 4.51
C PHE A 146 18.01 6.80 5.67
N LEU A 147 17.22 7.79 6.02
CA LEU A 147 17.22 8.42 7.34
C LEU A 147 16.09 7.83 8.19
N TRP A 148 16.07 8.07 9.50
CA TRP A 148 15.05 7.49 10.37
C TRP A 148 14.62 8.42 11.51
N ASP A 149 13.39 8.22 11.94
CA ASP A 149 12.73 8.97 13.03
C ASP A 149 13.08 8.37 14.40
N SER A 150 12.93 9.15 15.43
CA SER A 150 13.03 8.68 16.82
C SER A 150 11.99 7.58 17.15
N LYS A 151 10.86 7.55 16.42
CA LYS A 151 9.82 6.50 16.54
C LYS A 151 9.98 5.36 15.56
N GLY A 152 10.85 5.49 14.59
CA GLY A 152 11.29 4.43 13.68
C GLY A 152 12.68 3.93 14.06
N ALA A 153 12.87 3.53 15.32
CA ALA A 153 14.15 3.09 15.86
C ALA A 153 14.85 2.05 14.98
N SER A 154 16.18 2.06 14.96
CA SER A 154 16.96 1.22 14.05
C SER A 154 18.15 0.55 14.76
N GLY A 155 18.51 -0.64 14.26
CA GLY A 155 19.63 -1.45 14.72
C GLY A 155 20.59 -1.76 13.56
N PHE A 156 21.87 -1.56 13.79
CA PHE A 156 22.94 -1.64 12.80
C PHE A 156 23.91 -2.78 13.17
N SER A 157 24.11 -3.72 12.27
CA SER A 157 25.07 -4.81 12.38
C SER A 157 25.72 -5.08 11.02
N GLN A 158 27.02 -5.29 11.00
CA GLN A 158 27.74 -5.59 9.75
C GLN A 158 27.70 -7.07 9.38
N GLU A 159 27.67 -7.94 10.38
CA GLU A 159 27.82 -9.39 10.14
C GLU A 159 26.57 -10.19 10.46
N ASP A 160 25.76 -9.77 11.43
CA ASP A 160 24.69 -10.59 11.99
C ASP A 160 23.28 -9.97 11.79
N LEU A 161 23.13 -9.00 10.86
CA LEU A 161 21.89 -8.26 10.70
C LEU A 161 20.69 -9.17 10.40
N TYR A 162 20.81 -10.04 9.40
CA TYR A 162 19.73 -10.96 9.02
C TYR A 162 19.39 -11.94 10.13
N TYR A 163 20.42 -12.49 10.81
CA TYR A 163 20.22 -13.38 11.94
C TYR A 163 19.43 -12.72 13.07
N ILE A 164 19.79 -11.49 13.42
CA ILE A 164 19.13 -10.72 14.47
C ILE A 164 17.70 -10.33 14.08
N ILE A 165 17.46 -10.00 12.82
CA ILE A 165 16.10 -9.77 12.27
C ILE A 165 15.26 -11.05 12.42
N GLY A 166 15.81 -12.23 12.11
CA GLY A 166 15.14 -13.51 12.28
C GLY A 166 14.78 -13.78 13.74
N LEU A 167 15.74 -13.63 14.65
CA LEU A 167 15.52 -13.81 16.08
C LEU A 167 14.43 -12.86 16.60
N LEU A 168 14.50 -11.58 16.25
CA LEU A 168 13.57 -10.55 16.75
C LEU A 168 12.15 -10.69 16.19
N ASN A 169 11.95 -11.34 15.05
CA ASN A 169 10.63 -11.67 14.50
C ASN A 169 10.12 -13.07 14.95
N SER A 170 10.88 -13.83 15.73
CA SER A 170 10.50 -15.17 16.20
C SER A 170 9.73 -15.14 17.52
N ALA A 171 9.04 -16.24 17.82
CA ALA A 171 8.33 -16.45 19.09
C ALA A 171 9.26 -16.35 20.33
N ILE A 172 10.54 -16.64 20.18
CA ILE A 172 11.56 -16.52 21.25
C ILE A 172 11.70 -15.08 21.71
N SER A 173 11.73 -14.11 20.78
CA SER A 173 11.90 -12.71 21.13
C SER A 173 10.73 -12.18 21.95
N LYS A 174 9.52 -12.67 21.71
CA LYS A 174 8.31 -12.28 22.46
C LYS A 174 8.49 -12.57 23.95
N ILE A 175 8.97 -13.78 24.31
CA ILE A 175 9.20 -14.15 25.71
C ILE A 175 10.17 -13.17 26.40
N PHE A 176 11.27 -12.86 25.72
CA PHE A 176 12.27 -11.93 26.31
C PHE A 176 11.74 -10.50 26.37
N LEU A 177 11.05 -10.04 25.34
CA LEU A 177 10.52 -8.67 25.28
C LEU A 177 9.36 -8.46 26.26
N ASP A 178 8.53 -9.46 26.53
CA ASP A 178 7.47 -9.39 27.55
C ASP A 178 8.04 -9.11 28.95
N VAL A 179 9.30 -9.46 29.18
CA VAL A 179 10.01 -9.20 30.43
C VAL A 179 10.81 -7.90 30.39
N LEU A 180 11.52 -7.65 29.28
CA LEU A 180 12.42 -6.51 29.13
C LEU A 180 11.69 -5.21 28.79
N ALA A 181 10.58 -5.30 28.08
CA ALA A 181 9.75 -4.19 27.61
C ALA A 181 8.27 -4.47 27.88
N PRO A 182 7.82 -4.53 29.15
CA PRO A 182 6.46 -4.92 29.52
C PRO A 182 5.38 -3.89 29.11
N THR A 183 5.75 -2.89 28.35
CA THR A 183 4.87 -1.87 27.77
C THR A 183 4.89 -1.96 26.25
N LEU A 184 3.97 -1.28 25.59
CA LEU A 184 3.92 -1.20 24.13
C LEU A 184 4.99 -0.27 23.51
N ASP A 185 5.99 0.16 24.29
CA ASP A 185 7.10 1.03 23.87
C ASP A 185 8.41 0.22 23.83
N PHE A 186 8.81 -0.21 22.64
CA PHE A 186 10.02 -1.01 22.39
C PHE A 186 11.24 -0.11 22.19
N LYS A 187 11.89 0.24 23.29
CA LYS A 187 13.05 1.15 23.27
C LYS A 187 14.31 0.44 22.77
N VAL A 188 15.18 1.23 22.15
CA VAL A 188 16.50 0.78 21.69
C VAL A 188 17.30 0.04 22.78
N GLY A 189 17.19 0.53 24.04
CA GLY A 189 17.88 -0.07 25.20
C GLY A 189 17.31 -1.43 25.65
N ASP A 190 16.07 -1.73 25.33
CA ASP A 190 15.45 -3.03 25.69
C ASP A 190 15.82 -4.09 24.66
N ILE A 191 15.81 -3.74 23.36
CA ILE A 191 16.17 -4.65 22.27
C ILE A 191 17.59 -5.19 22.42
N ILE A 192 18.57 -4.36 22.79
CA ILE A 192 19.97 -4.81 22.94
C ILE A 192 20.18 -5.78 24.09
N ARG A 193 19.23 -5.89 25.03
CA ARG A 193 19.31 -6.80 26.19
C ARG A 193 18.81 -8.20 25.88
N VAL A 194 18.15 -8.42 24.76
CA VAL A 194 17.67 -9.75 24.33
C VAL A 194 18.87 -10.70 24.20
N PRO A 195 18.84 -11.88 24.85
CA PRO A 195 19.90 -12.86 24.75
C PRO A 195 20.13 -13.29 23.30
N LEU A 196 21.37 -13.49 22.91
CA LEU A 196 21.76 -13.91 21.55
C LEU A 196 22.60 -15.17 21.58
N ILE A 197 22.11 -16.22 20.94
CA ILE A 197 22.84 -17.47 20.71
C ILE A 197 22.89 -17.68 19.20
N ILE A 198 24.08 -17.65 18.61
CA ILE A 198 24.26 -17.83 17.17
C ILE A 198 24.59 -19.27 16.87
N LYS A 199 23.65 -19.99 16.27
CA LYS A 199 23.80 -21.34 15.71
C LYS A 199 23.00 -21.42 14.40
N HIS A 200 23.33 -22.35 13.55
CA HIS A 200 22.65 -22.59 12.26
C HIS A 200 22.53 -21.33 11.40
N LYS A 201 23.50 -20.42 11.50
CA LYS A 201 23.42 -19.06 10.93
C LYS A 201 23.00 -19.05 9.46
N GLY A 202 23.63 -19.89 8.61
CA GLY A 202 23.30 -19.91 7.18
C GLY A 202 21.85 -20.35 6.88
N ILE A 203 21.28 -21.26 7.69
CA ILE A 203 19.89 -21.71 7.55
C ILE A 203 18.94 -20.58 7.94
N VAL A 204 19.16 -19.98 9.11
CA VAL A 204 18.34 -18.85 9.60
C VAL A 204 18.37 -17.68 8.62
N GLU A 205 19.56 -17.26 8.18
CA GLU A 205 19.70 -16.13 7.26
C GLU A 205 19.05 -16.37 5.90
N ASN A 206 19.05 -17.63 5.41
CA ASN A 206 18.37 -18.00 4.18
C ASN A 206 16.85 -17.81 4.29
N TYR A 207 16.21 -18.29 5.36
CA TYR A 207 14.78 -18.08 5.59
C TYR A 207 14.44 -16.60 5.75
N VAL A 208 15.26 -15.84 6.47
CA VAL A 208 15.08 -14.39 6.63
C VAL A 208 15.14 -13.65 5.30
N GLN A 209 16.08 -13.99 4.43
CA GLN A 209 16.20 -13.38 3.10
C GLN A 209 15.01 -13.74 2.21
N GLN A 210 14.50 -14.97 2.26
CA GLN A 210 13.28 -15.37 1.56
C GLN A 210 12.08 -14.56 2.06
N ASN A 211 11.91 -14.42 3.38
CA ASN A 211 10.81 -13.66 3.98
C ASN A 211 10.87 -12.18 3.62
N ILE A 212 12.06 -11.59 3.61
CA ILE A 212 12.27 -10.21 3.13
C ILE A 212 11.89 -10.09 1.66
N SER A 213 12.27 -11.05 0.81
CA SER A 213 11.95 -11.06 -0.62
C SER A 213 10.45 -11.15 -0.85
N ILE A 214 9.73 -12.06 -0.19
CA ILE A 214 8.28 -12.22 -0.29
C ILE A 214 7.57 -10.94 0.17
N SER A 215 7.96 -10.40 1.33
CA SER A 215 7.35 -9.18 1.87
C SER A 215 7.66 -7.94 1.03
N LYS A 216 8.81 -7.91 0.33
CA LYS A 216 9.14 -6.86 -0.64
C LYS A 216 8.28 -6.96 -1.88
N GLN A 217 8.08 -8.16 -2.42
CA GLN A 217 7.20 -8.38 -3.57
C GLN A 217 5.78 -7.91 -3.26
N ASP A 218 5.25 -8.23 -2.06
CA ASP A 218 3.94 -7.76 -1.63
C ASP A 218 3.89 -6.22 -1.53
N TRP A 219 4.88 -5.61 -0.89
CA TRP A 219 4.92 -4.15 -0.75
C TRP A 219 4.95 -3.44 -2.10
N ASP A 220 5.80 -3.92 -3.01
CA ASP A 220 6.01 -3.31 -4.33
C ASP A 220 4.92 -3.67 -5.35
N ALA A 221 4.02 -4.59 -5.03
CA ALA A 221 2.82 -4.86 -5.82
C ALA A 221 1.76 -3.75 -5.75
N HIS A 222 1.95 -2.74 -4.91
CA HIS A 222 0.96 -1.67 -4.66
C HIS A 222 1.46 -0.30 -5.13
N GLU A 223 0.57 0.51 -5.73
CA GLU A 223 0.86 1.87 -6.21
C GLU A 223 1.40 2.83 -5.13
N THR A 224 1.22 2.48 -3.88
CA THR A 224 1.74 3.22 -2.73
C THR A 224 3.21 2.97 -2.47
N SER A 225 3.84 2.01 -3.15
CA SER A 225 5.30 1.84 -3.20
C SER A 225 5.92 2.70 -4.30
N TRP A 226 7.07 3.30 -4.04
CA TRP A 226 7.86 3.97 -5.09
C TRP A 226 8.60 3.01 -6.02
N ASP A 227 8.69 1.73 -5.64
CA ASP A 227 9.26 0.64 -6.45
C ASP A 227 8.15 -0.16 -7.20
N PHE A 228 6.90 0.33 -7.21
CA PHE A 228 5.80 -0.25 -7.97
C PHE A 228 6.06 -0.15 -9.48
N GLU A 229 5.94 -1.27 -10.19
CA GLU A 229 6.23 -1.34 -11.61
C GLU A 229 4.97 -1.39 -12.49
N THR A 230 4.08 -2.32 -12.21
CA THR A 230 2.82 -2.51 -12.95
C THR A 230 1.78 -3.19 -12.07
N ASN A 231 0.51 -3.14 -12.48
CA ASN A 231 -0.54 -3.83 -11.73
C ASN A 231 -0.35 -5.35 -11.78
N PRO A 232 -0.42 -6.06 -10.63
CA PRO A 232 -0.17 -7.51 -10.56
C PRO A 232 -1.05 -8.35 -11.48
N LEU A 233 -2.29 -7.94 -11.78
CA LEU A 233 -3.15 -8.67 -12.72
C LEU A 233 -2.61 -8.60 -14.15
N LEU A 234 -1.98 -7.49 -14.54
CA LEU A 234 -1.35 -7.36 -15.86
C LEU A 234 0.02 -8.03 -15.92
N ALA A 235 0.68 -8.17 -14.78
CA ALA A 235 1.96 -8.88 -14.67
C ALA A 235 1.82 -10.41 -14.75
N VAL A 236 0.61 -10.96 -14.67
CA VAL A 236 0.37 -12.40 -14.91
C VAL A 236 0.69 -12.74 -16.35
N ASP A 237 1.63 -13.64 -16.57
CA ASP A 237 2.07 -14.15 -17.85
C ASP A 237 2.08 -15.69 -17.88
N GLU A 238 2.58 -16.27 -18.98
CA GLU A 238 2.68 -17.72 -19.13
C GLU A 238 3.67 -18.34 -18.11
N GLU A 239 4.75 -17.64 -17.77
CA GLU A 239 5.72 -18.08 -16.76
C GLU A 239 5.06 -18.19 -15.38
N THR A 240 4.35 -17.15 -14.96
CA THR A 240 3.55 -17.14 -13.72
C THR A 240 2.57 -18.32 -13.66
N TYR A 241 1.90 -18.63 -14.78
CA TYR A 241 0.97 -19.76 -14.86
C TYR A 241 1.67 -21.10 -14.68
N ILE A 242 2.81 -21.30 -15.34
CA ILE A 242 3.60 -22.53 -15.22
C ILE A 242 4.16 -22.69 -13.80
N GLU A 243 4.65 -21.60 -13.20
CA GLU A 243 5.09 -21.60 -11.80
C GLU A 243 3.97 -22.01 -10.85
N ASN A 244 2.77 -21.44 -11.01
CA ASN A 244 1.61 -21.82 -10.19
C ASN A 244 1.29 -23.31 -10.29
N ILE A 245 1.36 -23.91 -11.48
CA ILE A 245 1.16 -25.35 -11.68
C ILE A 245 2.24 -26.14 -10.95
N HIS A 246 3.51 -25.77 -11.06
CA HIS A 246 4.60 -26.43 -10.37
C HIS A 246 4.42 -26.38 -8.85
N HIS A 247 4.06 -25.23 -8.31
CA HIS A 247 3.81 -25.08 -6.87
C HIS A 247 2.61 -25.93 -6.40
N GLU A 248 1.58 -26.07 -7.23
CA GLU A 248 0.44 -26.96 -6.91
C GLU A 248 0.85 -28.43 -6.90
N ILE A 249 1.66 -28.87 -7.85
CA ILE A 249 2.21 -30.23 -7.91
C ILE A 249 3.08 -30.50 -6.68
N GLU A 250 4.05 -29.62 -6.38
CA GLU A 250 4.95 -29.77 -5.25
C GLU A 250 4.19 -29.82 -3.90
N ARG A 251 3.18 -28.98 -3.76
CA ARG A 251 2.33 -28.98 -2.55
C ARG A 251 1.59 -30.30 -2.41
N HIS A 252 0.95 -30.77 -3.48
CA HIS A 252 0.22 -32.04 -3.47
C HIS A 252 1.13 -33.21 -3.12
N GLU A 253 2.32 -33.30 -3.73
CA GLU A 253 3.31 -34.33 -3.42
C GLU A 253 3.77 -34.27 -1.95
N LYS A 254 3.97 -33.04 -1.41
CA LYS A 254 4.34 -32.85 0.00
C LYS A 254 3.25 -33.30 0.97
N GLU A 255 1.98 -33.05 0.65
CA GLU A 255 0.83 -33.35 1.50
C GLU A 255 0.42 -34.81 1.42
N THR A 256 0.41 -35.41 0.22
CA THR A 256 -0.14 -36.76 -0.01
C THR A 256 0.92 -37.83 -0.23
N GLY A 257 2.13 -37.45 -0.60
CA GLY A 257 3.18 -38.39 -1.06
C GLY A 257 2.93 -38.96 -2.45
N GLU A 258 1.89 -38.50 -3.16
CA GLU A 258 1.52 -38.96 -4.49
C GLU A 258 1.90 -37.92 -5.54
N HIS A 259 2.38 -38.39 -6.70
CA HIS A 259 2.73 -37.51 -7.81
C HIS A 259 1.47 -37.05 -8.56
N LEU A 260 1.23 -35.73 -8.58
CA LEU A 260 0.15 -35.11 -9.35
C LEU A 260 0.64 -34.75 -10.75
N CYS A 261 -0.04 -35.24 -11.78
CA CYS A 261 0.18 -34.82 -13.15
C CYS A 261 -0.91 -33.83 -13.57
N ILE A 262 -0.54 -32.59 -13.83
CA ILE A 262 -1.41 -31.58 -14.42
C ILE A 262 -0.97 -31.39 -15.87
N ASP A 263 -1.89 -31.61 -16.81
CA ASP A 263 -1.68 -31.24 -18.22
C ASP A 263 -2.14 -29.78 -18.39
N PRO A 264 -1.23 -28.82 -18.56
CA PRO A 264 -1.59 -27.41 -18.57
C PRO A 264 -2.47 -27.08 -19.78
N ALA A 265 -3.63 -26.50 -19.53
CA ALA A 265 -4.45 -25.89 -20.58
C ALA A 265 -3.71 -24.68 -21.19
N ALA A 266 -4.14 -24.24 -22.37
CA ALA A 266 -3.59 -22.99 -22.93
C ALA A 266 -3.91 -21.80 -22.01
N PRO A 267 -2.94 -20.92 -21.71
CA PRO A 267 -3.17 -19.77 -20.84
C PRO A 267 -4.14 -18.77 -21.48
N GLU A 268 -5.09 -18.27 -20.70
CA GLU A 268 -6.10 -17.31 -21.15
C GLU A 268 -5.68 -15.85 -20.80
N LEU A 269 -4.56 -15.42 -21.35
CA LEU A 269 -3.94 -14.13 -21.04
C LEU A 269 -4.82 -12.89 -21.37
N ASP A 270 -5.86 -13.07 -22.19
CA ASP A 270 -6.86 -12.05 -22.52
C ASP A 270 -8.06 -12.02 -21.56
N SER A 271 -8.11 -12.94 -20.57
CA SER A 271 -9.19 -13.05 -19.59
C SER A 271 -8.76 -12.44 -18.24
N LEU A 272 -9.47 -11.39 -17.81
CA LEU A 272 -9.24 -10.77 -16.50
C LEU A 272 -9.63 -11.71 -15.34
N GLU A 273 -10.69 -12.51 -15.51
CA GLU A 273 -11.10 -13.50 -14.52
C GLU A 273 -10.02 -14.59 -14.35
N TRP A 274 -9.46 -15.09 -15.44
CA TRP A 274 -8.35 -16.04 -15.39
C TRP A 274 -7.10 -15.43 -14.74
N ARG A 275 -6.73 -14.20 -15.10
CA ARG A 275 -5.61 -13.48 -14.46
C ARG A 275 -5.81 -13.30 -12.97
N MET A 276 -7.03 -12.99 -12.52
CA MET A 276 -7.38 -12.92 -11.11
C MET A 276 -7.18 -14.26 -10.40
N GLN A 277 -7.53 -15.38 -11.03
CA GLN A 277 -7.29 -16.71 -10.48
C GLN A 277 -5.79 -17.00 -10.35
N GLN A 278 -4.99 -16.70 -11.38
CA GLN A 278 -3.52 -16.87 -11.31
C GLN A 278 -2.88 -15.98 -10.26
N TYR A 279 -3.33 -14.73 -10.13
CA TYR A 279 -2.91 -13.82 -9.06
C TYR A 279 -3.18 -14.41 -7.67
N LYS A 280 -4.38 -14.93 -7.44
CA LYS A 280 -4.74 -15.57 -6.16
C LYS A 280 -3.89 -16.81 -5.87
N GLN A 281 -3.63 -17.65 -6.87
CA GLN A 281 -2.79 -18.85 -6.70
C GLN A 281 -1.36 -18.47 -6.33
N LYS A 282 -0.74 -17.53 -7.03
CA LYS A 282 0.60 -17.00 -6.74
C LYS A 282 0.68 -16.47 -5.29
N TRP A 283 -0.25 -15.59 -4.92
CA TRP A 283 -0.21 -14.97 -3.60
C TRP A 283 -0.59 -15.93 -2.47
N LYS A 284 -1.46 -16.90 -2.73
CA LYS A 284 -1.72 -18.00 -1.80
C LYS A 284 -0.42 -18.79 -1.54
N HIS A 285 0.31 -19.14 -2.60
CA HIS A 285 1.59 -19.83 -2.48
C HIS A 285 2.61 -19.02 -1.65
N LEU A 286 2.80 -17.74 -1.98
CA LEU A 286 3.73 -16.87 -1.26
C LEU A 286 3.33 -16.65 0.21
N PHE A 287 2.03 -16.57 0.49
CA PHE A 287 1.51 -16.47 1.85
C PHE A 287 1.83 -17.74 2.67
N MET A 288 1.59 -18.91 2.10
CA MET A 288 1.91 -20.19 2.73
C MET A 288 3.42 -20.36 2.92
N GLN A 289 4.21 -20.00 1.91
CA GLN A 289 5.67 -20.05 2.01
C GLN A 289 6.21 -19.15 3.13
N LEU A 290 5.67 -17.94 3.26
CA LEU A 290 6.05 -17.04 4.35
C LEU A 290 5.65 -17.61 5.71
N HIS A 291 4.45 -18.17 5.83
CA HIS A 291 3.97 -18.82 7.03
C HIS A 291 4.87 -20.01 7.44
N GLU A 292 5.15 -20.94 6.51
CA GLU A 292 6.03 -22.07 6.75
C GLU A 292 7.45 -21.65 7.14
N ASN A 293 7.99 -20.60 6.49
CA ASN A 293 9.30 -20.04 6.82
C ASN A 293 9.34 -19.45 8.24
N GLU A 294 8.27 -18.75 8.66
CA GLU A 294 8.17 -18.20 10.03
C GLU A 294 8.09 -19.31 11.08
N GLU A 295 7.33 -20.38 10.81
CA GLU A 295 7.27 -21.55 11.69
C GLU A 295 8.62 -22.28 11.76
N GLU A 296 9.33 -22.40 10.62
CA GLU A 296 10.64 -23.03 10.62
C GLU A 296 11.68 -22.17 11.37
N LEU A 297 11.63 -20.85 11.25
CA LEU A 297 12.45 -19.96 12.07
C LEU A 297 12.15 -20.13 13.56
N ASN A 298 10.87 -20.22 13.94
CA ASN A 298 10.48 -20.51 15.32
C ASN A 298 11.05 -21.85 15.78
N ARG A 299 10.95 -22.91 14.98
CA ARG A 299 11.47 -24.25 15.27
C ARG A 299 13.00 -24.23 15.48
N GLN A 300 13.73 -23.54 14.59
CA GLN A 300 15.17 -23.36 14.72
C GLN A 300 15.54 -22.63 16.02
N PHE A 301 14.89 -21.52 16.34
CA PHE A 301 15.21 -20.77 17.55
C PHE A 301 14.75 -21.49 18.83
N ILE A 302 13.60 -22.15 18.83
CA ILE A 302 13.15 -23.00 19.97
C ILE A 302 14.19 -24.07 20.27
N ASP A 303 14.75 -24.74 19.24
CA ASP A 303 15.81 -25.72 19.40
C ASP A 303 17.11 -25.11 19.94
N ILE A 304 17.55 -23.98 19.35
CA ILE A 304 18.77 -23.26 19.73
C ILE A 304 18.75 -22.85 21.22
N TYR A 305 17.57 -22.42 21.72
CA TYR A 305 17.40 -21.98 23.12
C TYR A 305 16.95 -23.11 24.05
N GLY A 306 16.66 -24.32 23.53
CA GLY A 306 16.25 -25.48 24.30
C GLY A 306 14.88 -25.35 24.96
N LEU A 307 13.93 -24.66 24.29
CA LEU A 307 12.59 -24.32 24.81
C LEU A 307 11.48 -25.17 24.19
N GLN A 308 11.78 -26.38 23.69
CA GLN A 308 10.82 -27.28 23.03
C GLN A 308 9.66 -27.71 23.94
N ASP A 309 9.87 -27.73 25.27
CA ASP A 309 8.83 -28.08 26.24
C ASP A 309 7.92 -26.88 26.61
N GLU A 310 8.24 -25.67 26.12
CA GLU A 310 7.61 -24.42 26.54
C GLU A 310 6.93 -23.68 25.41
N LEU A 311 7.37 -23.86 24.17
CA LEU A 311 6.90 -23.18 22.98
C LEU A 311 6.61 -24.15 21.86
N THR A 312 5.57 -23.82 21.09
CA THR A 312 5.32 -24.43 19.79
C THR A 312 5.83 -23.50 18.67
N PRO A 313 6.21 -24.04 17.52
CA PRO A 313 6.65 -23.23 16.40
C PRO A 313 5.50 -22.52 15.67
N ASP A 314 4.26 -22.85 15.98
CA ASP A 314 3.06 -22.44 15.26
C ASP A 314 2.95 -20.91 15.18
N VAL A 315 2.59 -20.42 14.01
CA VAL A 315 2.36 -18.99 13.74
C VAL A 315 0.89 -18.80 13.36
N PRO A 316 0.12 -17.99 14.10
CA PRO A 316 -1.23 -17.64 13.69
C PRO A 316 -1.25 -16.95 12.33
N LEU A 317 -2.22 -17.31 11.48
CA LEU A 317 -2.30 -16.77 10.10
C LEU A 317 -2.46 -15.26 10.06
N ASP A 318 -3.14 -14.67 11.04
CA ASP A 318 -3.33 -13.23 11.19
C ASP A 318 -2.06 -12.47 11.62
N GLU A 319 -1.00 -13.19 12.02
CA GLU A 319 0.33 -12.63 12.26
C GLU A 319 1.20 -12.54 11.00
N ILE A 320 0.76 -13.12 9.87
CA ILE A 320 1.44 -13.00 8.58
C ILE A 320 1.16 -11.61 7.99
N THR A 321 2.23 -10.90 7.63
CA THR A 321 2.15 -9.45 7.35
C THR A 321 2.27 -9.09 5.86
N ILE A 322 1.74 -9.93 4.97
CA ILE A 322 1.49 -9.60 3.54
C ILE A 322 -0.02 -9.56 3.26
N LEU A 323 -0.42 -9.04 2.10
CA LEU A 323 -1.82 -8.87 1.69
C LEU A 323 -2.65 -8.04 2.71
N GLN A 324 -2.01 -7.05 3.34
CA GLN A 324 -2.61 -6.26 4.44
C GLN A 324 -3.39 -5.02 3.97
N GLN A 325 -3.54 -4.78 2.67
CA GLN A 325 -4.34 -3.66 2.17
C GLN A 325 -5.83 -4.01 2.03
N GLY A 326 -6.22 -5.19 2.46
CA GLY A 326 -7.59 -5.68 2.49
C GLY A 326 -7.91 -6.67 1.38
N GLU A 327 -6.91 -7.21 0.68
CA GLU A 327 -7.04 -8.22 -0.38
C GLU A 327 -7.61 -9.52 0.13
N ILE A 328 -7.36 -9.83 1.41
CA ILE A 328 -7.84 -11.04 2.07
C ILE A 328 -8.47 -10.72 3.43
N LYS A 329 -9.35 -11.58 3.87
CA LYS A 329 -9.73 -11.77 5.26
C LYS A 329 -9.35 -13.19 5.68
N ILE A 330 -8.88 -13.34 6.89
CA ILE A 330 -8.57 -14.64 7.46
C ILE A 330 -9.83 -15.09 8.20
N SER A 331 -10.36 -16.26 7.84
CA SER A 331 -11.53 -16.82 8.50
C SER A 331 -11.11 -17.59 9.74
N ASP A 332 -11.72 -17.28 10.89
CA ASP A 332 -11.53 -18.03 12.15
C ASP A 332 -12.28 -19.38 12.14
N GLN A 333 -13.07 -19.66 11.11
CA GLN A 333 -13.84 -20.88 10.98
C GLN A 333 -13.21 -21.79 9.92
N TYR A 334 -12.41 -22.71 10.38
CA TYR A 334 -11.92 -23.84 9.59
C TYR A 334 -12.95 -24.98 9.71
N GLU A 335 -13.88 -25.08 8.78
CA GLU A 335 -14.70 -26.29 8.62
C GLU A 335 -13.94 -27.26 7.72
N LEU A 336 -13.57 -28.39 8.29
CA LEU A 336 -13.10 -29.52 7.52
C LEU A 336 -14.27 -30.25 6.91
N SER A 337 -14.31 -30.26 5.61
CA SER A 337 -15.08 -31.23 4.85
C SER A 337 -14.13 -32.08 4.02
N ASP A 338 -14.35 -33.37 4.01
CA ASP A 338 -13.76 -34.22 2.97
C ASP A 338 -14.40 -33.90 1.61
N SER A 339 -13.98 -34.60 0.57
CA SER A 339 -14.46 -34.39 -0.81
C SER A 339 -15.99 -34.60 -0.97
N ASP A 340 -16.67 -35.10 0.04
CA ASP A 340 -18.14 -35.32 0.05
C ASP A 340 -18.90 -34.35 0.98
N GLY A 341 -18.19 -33.43 1.66
CA GLY A 341 -18.76 -32.44 2.56
C GLY A 341 -18.98 -32.89 4.00
N SER A 342 -18.38 -34.02 4.43
CA SER A 342 -18.45 -34.50 5.80
C SER A 342 -17.52 -33.71 6.73
N VAL A 343 -18.02 -33.30 7.89
CA VAL A 343 -17.27 -32.59 8.93
C VAL A 343 -16.66 -33.62 9.89
N PHE A 344 -15.35 -33.56 10.10
CA PHE A 344 -14.67 -34.42 11.07
C PHE A 344 -14.76 -33.84 12.49
N THR A 345 -15.08 -34.71 13.46
CA THR A 345 -15.10 -34.36 14.86
C THR A 345 -14.19 -35.29 15.66
N ASP A 346 -13.59 -34.76 16.74
CA ASP A 346 -12.85 -35.58 17.69
C ASP A 346 -13.78 -36.45 18.56
N SER A 347 -13.19 -37.24 19.48
CA SER A 347 -13.94 -38.11 20.41
C SER A 347 -14.93 -37.35 21.32
N ASP A 348 -14.76 -36.06 21.49
CA ASP A 348 -15.57 -35.20 22.36
C ASP A 348 -16.61 -34.39 21.56
N GLY A 349 -16.65 -34.61 20.23
CA GLY A 349 -17.59 -33.94 19.31
C GLY A 349 -17.13 -32.52 18.88
N ALA A 350 -15.91 -32.13 19.21
CA ALA A 350 -15.33 -30.89 18.70
C ALA A 350 -14.87 -31.07 17.25
N VAL A 351 -15.13 -30.08 16.40
CA VAL A 351 -14.71 -30.10 15.00
C VAL A 351 -13.19 -30.10 14.93
N LEU A 352 -12.62 -31.15 14.33
CA LEU A 352 -11.19 -31.24 14.12
C LEU A 352 -10.77 -30.35 12.96
N THR A 353 -9.87 -29.43 13.25
CA THR A 353 -9.21 -28.62 12.22
C THR A 353 -7.98 -29.36 11.73
N ILE A 354 -8.02 -29.94 10.55
CA ILE A 354 -6.82 -30.43 9.87
C ILE A 354 -6.36 -29.33 8.92
N THR A 355 -5.09 -29.11 8.88
CA THR A 355 -4.39 -28.14 8.05
C THR A 355 -4.39 -28.59 6.57
N GLY A 356 -5.55 -28.63 5.93
CA GLY A 356 -5.66 -29.05 4.53
C GLY A 356 -5.71 -27.88 3.56
N ASP A 357 -6.53 -26.87 3.79
CA ASP A 357 -6.59 -25.68 2.93
C ASP A 357 -6.60 -24.42 3.78
N LEU A 358 -5.53 -23.63 3.61
CA LEU A 358 -5.44 -22.30 4.17
C LEU A 358 -6.55 -21.44 3.54
N TYR A 359 -7.63 -21.22 4.27
CA TYR A 359 -8.73 -20.45 3.74
C TYR A 359 -8.43 -18.95 3.83
N LEU A 360 -8.00 -18.39 2.71
CA LEU A 360 -7.91 -16.96 2.49
C LEU A 360 -9.21 -16.50 1.81
N ASP A 361 -10.05 -15.76 2.55
CA ASP A 361 -11.26 -15.15 1.98
C ASP A 361 -10.86 -13.93 1.14
N TRP A 362 -10.77 -14.12 -0.18
CA TRP A 362 -10.34 -13.12 -1.13
C TRP A 362 -11.38 -12.01 -1.30
N GLN A 363 -10.93 -10.78 -1.19
CA GLN A 363 -11.74 -9.59 -1.42
C GLN A 363 -11.51 -9.09 -2.86
N ASP A 364 -12.19 -9.71 -3.82
CA ASP A 364 -12.04 -9.44 -5.26
C ASP A 364 -12.30 -7.98 -5.62
N ASP A 365 -13.19 -7.32 -4.89
CA ASP A 365 -13.46 -5.90 -5.06
C ASP A 365 -12.25 -5.03 -4.72
N VAL A 366 -11.45 -5.40 -3.73
CA VAL A 366 -10.24 -4.66 -3.35
C VAL A 366 -9.17 -4.77 -4.44
N VAL A 367 -8.90 -5.99 -4.91
CA VAL A 367 -7.93 -6.22 -6.00
C VAL A 367 -8.38 -5.52 -7.28
N MET A 368 -9.69 -5.55 -7.59
CA MET A 368 -10.25 -4.87 -8.74
C MET A 368 -10.15 -3.34 -8.63
N LYS A 369 -10.35 -2.76 -7.45
CA LYS A 369 -10.15 -1.32 -7.21
C LYS A 369 -8.70 -0.89 -7.40
N GLN A 370 -7.73 -1.73 -7.02
CA GLN A 370 -6.30 -1.49 -7.31
C GLN A 370 -6.04 -1.52 -8.83
N PHE A 371 -6.65 -2.43 -9.56
CA PHE A 371 -6.56 -2.48 -11.03
C PHE A 371 -7.15 -1.21 -11.68
N ILE A 372 -8.32 -0.75 -11.24
CA ILE A 372 -8.94 0.48 -11.76
C ILE A 372 -8.09 1.70 -11.42
N SER A 373 -7.49 1.76 -10.22
CA SER A 373 -6.60 2.87 -9.84
C SER A 373 -5.38 2.95 -10.76
N TYR A 374 -4.75 1.81 -11.06
CA TYR A 374 -3.66 1.73 -12.04
C TYR A 374 -4.09 2.17 -13.44
N ALA A 375 -5.28 1.74 -13.89
CA ALA A 375 -5.83 2.17 -15.18
C ALA A 375 -5.98 3.70 -15.25
N VAL A 376 -6.51 4.33 -14.19
CA VAL A 376 -6.58 5.80 -14.11
C VAL A 376 -5.16 6.40 -14.12
N GLY A 377 -4.21 5.77 -13.46
CA GLY A 377 -2.80 6.15 -13.53
C GLY A 377 -2.25 6.16 -14.96
N CYS A 378 -2.57 5.15 -15.76
CA CYS A 378 -2.20 5.09 -17.19
C CYS A 378 -2.91 6.19 -17.99
N MET A 379 -4.21 6.40 -17.78
CA MET A 379 -4.96 7.48 -18.45
C MET A 379 -4.35 8.85 -18.15
N MET A 380 -3.94 9.09 -16.91
CA MET A 380 -3.33 10.36 -16.46
C MET A 380 -1.85 10.50 -16.86
N GLY A 381 -1.24 9.44 -17.41
CA GLY A 381 0.16 9.39 -17.74
C GLY A 381 1.11 9.18 -16.55
N ARG A 382 0.59 8.85 -15.36
CA ARG A 382 1.42 8.47 -14.21
C ARG A 382 2.17 7.17 -14.47
N TYR A 383 1.52 6.24 -15.15
CA TYR A 383 2.06 4.95 -15.61
C TYR A 383 1.84 4.78 -17.11
N ARG A 384 2.47 3.76 -17.68
CA ARG A 384 2.27 3.33 -19.06
C ARG A 384 2.19 1.81 -19.12
N LEU A 385 1.42 1.28 -20.08
CA LEU A 385 1.33 -0.17 -20.29
C LEU A 385 2.60 -0.77 -20.90
N ASP A 386 3.37 0.03 -21.65
CA ASP A 386 4.58 -0.39 -22.37
C ASP A 386 5.88 -0.15 -21.57
N LYS A 387 5.77 0.33 -20.32
CA LYS A 387 6.93 0.70 -19.51
C LYS A 387 6.65 0.49 -18.02
N ASN A 388 7.54 -0.20 -17.33
CA ASN A 388 7.46 -0.40 -15.89
C ASN A 388 7.72 0.89 -15.10
N GLY A 389 7.04 1.03 -13.97
CA GLY A 389 7.24 2.08 -13.00
C GLY A 389 6.61 3.42 -13.37
N LEU A 390 6.95 4.44 -12.61
CA LEU A 390 6.44 5.80 -12.79
C LEU A 390 6.88 6.40 -14.12
N HIS A 391 5.95 7.10 -14.77
CA HIS A 391 6.22 7.85 -15.99
C HIS A 391 6.15 9.36 -15.73
N ILE A 392 4.98 9.93 -15.47
CA ILE A 392 4.84 11.35 -15.11
C ILE A 392 4.51 11.45 -13.62
N ALA A 393 5.46 11.89 -12.82
CA ALA A 393 5.29 12.20 -11.39
C ALA A 393 6.10 13.45 -11.01
N HIS A 394 6.05 14.47 -11.89
CA HIS A 394 6.73 15.75 -11.76
C HIS A 394 5.93 16.84 -12.49
N PRO A 395 6.08 18.12 -12.14
CA PRO A 395 5.39 19.22 -12.79
C PRO A 395 5.95 19.50 -14.20
N ASN A 396 5.09 20.05 -15.05
CA ASN A 396 5.44 20.49 -16.42
C ASN A 396 6.02 19.35 -17.28
N PRO A 397 5.30 18.25 -17.50
CA PRO A 397 5.76 17.18 -18.37
C PRO A 397 5.98 17.71 -19.80
N THR A 398 6.93 17.11 -20.50
CA THR A 398 7.22 17.43 -21.90
C THR A 398 6.13 16.90 -22.83
N ALA A 399 6.08 17.40 -24.06
CA ALA A 399 5.17 16.90 -25.08
C ALA A 399 5.41 15.42 -25.42
N GLU A 400 6.66 14.93 -25.30
CA GLU A 400 7.00 13.53 -25.51
C GLU A 400 6.47 12.63 -24.38
N GLU A 401 6.46 13.11 -23.14
CA GLU A 401 5.93 12.37 -21.99
C GLU A 401 4.40 12.25 -22.04
N THR A 402 3.71 13.23 -22.61
CA THR A 402 2.25 13.24 -22.75
C THR A 402 1.77 12.68 -24.10
N ALA A 403 2.70 12.30 -24.99
CA ALA A 403 2.33 11.72 -26.29
C ALA A 403 1.66 10.36 -26.14
N SER A 404 0.77 10.03 -27.08
CA SER A 404 0.24 8.67 -27.24
C SER A 404 1.35 7.66 -27.52
N TYR A 405 1.08 6.40 -27.21
CA TYR A 405 2.00 5.29 -27.47
C TYR A 405 1.24 4.05 -27.93
N THR A 406 1.95 3.13 -28.58
CA THR A 406 1.36 1.89 -29.07
C THR A 406 1.56 0.77 -28.05
N TYR A 407 0.48 0.05 -27.72
CA TYR A 407 0.51 -1.18 -26.93
C TYR A 407 -0.43 -2.21 -27.57
N ASN A 408 0.00 -3.45 -27.70
CA ASN A 408 -0.76 -4.51 -28.41
C ASN A 408 -1.24 -4.10 -29.82
N ASN A 409 -0.42 -3.34 -30.56
CA ASN A 409 -0.74 -2.78 -31.89
C ASN A 409 -1.92 -1.78 -31.90
N VAL A 410 -2.32 -1.27 -30.75
CA VAL A 410 -3.36 -0.24 -30.61
C VAL A 410 -2.74 1.01 -29.96
N GLU A 411 -3.14 2.17 -30.45
CA GLU A 411 -2.71 3.45 -29.87
C GLU A 411 -3.43 3.70 -28.54
N PHE A 412 -2.66 4.02 -27.51
CA PHE A 412 -3.16 4.46 -26.21
C PHE A 412 -2.89 5.95 -26.06
N GLU A 413 -3.95 6.71 -25.81
CA GLU A 413 -3.85 8.15 -25.61
C GLU A 413 -3.76 8.47 -24.11
N ILE A 414 -2.66 9.13 -23.70
CA ILE A 414 -2.57 9.77 -22.39
C ILE A 414 -3.50 10.99 -22.43
N ASP A 415 -4.21 11.26 -21.33
CA ASP A 415 -5.08 12.43 -21.24
C ASP A 415 -4.30 13.72 -21.52
N GLU A 416 -4.85 14.59 -22.38
CA GLU A 416 -4.16 15.78 -22.88
C GLU A 416 -3.78 16.75 -21.75
N ASP A 417 -4.70 16.99 -20.82
CA ASP A 417 -4.56 18.02 -19.79
C ASP A 417 -4.50 17.50 -18.34
N GLY A 418 -4.59 16.17 -18.17
CA GLY A 418 -4.58 15.53 -16.87
C GLY A 418 -5.85 15.74 -16.07
N ILE A 419 -7.00 15.93 -16.77
CA ILE A 419 -8.32 16.14 -16.17
C ILE A 419 -9.30 15.13 -16.76
N ILE A 420 -9.90 14.31 -15.92
CA ILE A 420 -10.87 13.28 -16.35
C ILE A 420 -12.21 13.50 -15.63
N PRO A 421 -13.33 13.66 -16.36
CA PRO A 421 -14.66 13.75 -15.78
C PRO A 421 -15.05 12.42 -15.10
N LEU A 422 -15.64 12.52 -13.90
CA LEU A 422 -16.26 11.41 -13.17
C LEU A 422 -17.78 11.58 -13.22
N MET A 423 -18.32 11.55 -14.42
CA MET A 423 -19.72 11.88 -14.72
C MET A 423 -20.48 10.67 -15.26
N PRO A 424 -21.81 10.65 -15.17
CA PRO A 424 -22.61 9.65 -15.88
C PRO A 424 -22.32 9.63 -17.39
N ASN A 425 -22.48 8.49 -18.03
CA ASN A 425 -22.15 8.30 -19.46
C ASN A 425 -22.97 9.18 -20.42
N ASP A 426 -24.13 9.68 -19.98
CA ASP A 426 -24.97 10.60 -20.75
C ASP A 426 -24.57 12.08 -20.62
N CYS A 427 -23.45 12.37 -19.93
CA CYS A 427 -22.96 13.76 -19.73
C CYS A 427 -22.49 14.45 -21.02
N GLY A 428 -22.16 13.69 -22.06
CA GLY A 428 -21.70 14.20 -23.35
C GLY A 428 -20.17 14.30 -23.50
N PHE A 429 -19.40 13.86 -22.48
CA PHE A 429 -17.94 13.80 -22.56
C PHE A 429 -17.49 12.45 -23.10
N SER A 430 -16.68 12.45 -24.17
CA SER A 430 -16.07 11.23 -24.72
C SER A 430 -14.93 10.70 -23.83
N ASP A 431 -14.26 11.59 -23.12
CA ASP A 431 -13.14 11.33 -22.21
C ASP A 431 -13.58 11.03 -20.76
N ASN A 432 -14.87 10.72 -20.55
CA ASN A 432 -15.40 10.33 -19.26
C ASN A 432 -14.70 9.05 -18.73
N ALA A 433 -14.43 8.99 -17.44
CA ALA A 433 -13.63 7.94 -16.81
C ALA A 433 -14.08 6.51 -17.15
N SER A 434 -15.39 6.24 -17.18
CA SER A 434 -15.92 4.91 -17.50
C SER A 434 -15.67 4.49 -18.96
N ASN A 435 -15.77 5.43 -19.92
CA ASN A 435 -15.48 5.17 -21.33
C ASN A 435 -13.98 4.90 -21.52
N ARG A 436 -13.14 5.73 -20.95
CA ARG A 436 -11.69 5.57 -21.02
C ARG A 436 -11.21 4.29 -20.31
N PHE A 437 -11.86 3.89 -19.22
CA PHE A 437 -11.57 2.62 -18.57
C PHE A 437 -11.94 1.42 -19.46
N ALA A 438 -13.08 1.48 -20.15
CA ALA A 438 -13.44 0.43 -21.11
C ALA A 438 -12.40 0.31 -22.23
N ASP A 439 -11.94 1.45 -22.78
CA ASP A 439 -10.85 1.46 -23.76
C ASP A 439 -9.54 0.94 -23.20
N PHE A 440 -9.18 1.30 -21.95
CA PHE A 440 -8.01 0.75 -21.27
C PHE A 440 -8.07 -0.78 -21.18
N VAL A 441 -9.19 -1.37 -20.74
CA VAL A 441 -9.37 -2.83 -20.65
C VAL A 441 -9.20 -3.48 -22.01
N ARG A 442 -9.79 -2.89 -23.06
CA ARG A 442 -9.67 -3.37 -24.44
C ARG A 442 -8.23 -3.35 -24.95
N ILE A 443 -7.49 -2.28 -24.68
CA ILE A 443 -6.10 -2.13 -25.13
C ILE A 443 -5.16 -3.02 -24.32
N ALA A 444 -5.37 -3.12 -23.01
CA ALA A 444 -4.52 -3.91 -22.12
C ALA A 444 -4.68 -5.41 -22.33
N LEU A 445 -5.90 -5.90 -22.57
CA LEU A 445 -6.23 -7.33 -22.63
C LEU A 445 -6.65 -7.83 -24.03
N GLY A 446 -6.88 -6.92 -24.99
CA GLY A 446 -7.35 -7.26 -26.34
C GLY A 446 -8.87 -7.22 -26.48
N ASP A 447 -9.32 -7.34 -27.74
CA ASP A 447 -10.75 -7.23 -28.11
C ASP A 447 -11.54 -8.52 -27.83
N ALA A 448 -10.88 -9.68 -27.81
CA ALA A 448 -11.54 -10.99 -27.86
C ALA A 448 -12.50 -11.23 -26.69
N LYS A 449 -12.12 -10.84 -25.46
CA LYS A 449 -12.91 -11.00 -24.23
C LYS A 449 -13.29 -9.67 -23.59
N HIS A 450 -13.34 -8.60 -24.37
CA HIS A 450 -13.56 -7.25 -23.82
C HIS A 450 -14.86 -7.13 -23.01
N VAL A 451 -15.97 -7.64 -23.52
CA VAL A 451 -17.28 -7.59 -22.85
C VAL A 451 -17.28 -8.44 -21.58
N GLU A 452 -16.71 -9.65 -21.65
CA GLU A 452 -16.57 -10.56 -20.52
C GLU A 452 -15.72 -9.93 -19.43
N ASN A 453 -14.61 -9.29 -19.79
CA ASN A 453 -13.72 -8.60 -18.85
C ASN A 453 -14.43 -7.44 -18.14
N LEU A 454 -15.20 -6.60 -18.85
CA LEU A 454 -16.00 -5.54 -18.22
C LEU A 454 -17.07 -6.10 -17.29
N ASN A 455 -17.79 -7.15 -17.71
CA ASN A 455 -18.77 -7.83 -16.86
C ASN A 455 -18.12 -8.42 -15.59
N PHE A 456 -16.90 -8.94 -15.70
CA PHE A 456 -16.16 -9.45 -14.56
C PHE A 456 -15.77 -8.31 -13.60
N VAL A 457 -15.32 -7.15 -14.10
CA VAL A 457 -15.07 -5.96 -13.30
C VAL A 457 -16.32 -5.56 -12.50
N GLU A 458 -17.48 -5.47 -13.17
CA GLU A 458 -18.75 -5.10 -12.51
C GLU A 458 -19.21 -6.14 -11.49
N LYS A 459 -18.98 -7.43 -11.79
CA LYS A 459 -19.24 -8.54 -10.84
C LYS A 459 -18.40 -8.38 -9.57
N CYS A 460 -17.11 -8.10 -9.67
CA CYS A 460 -16.22 -7.87 -8.53
C CYS A 460 -16.64 -6.63 -7.72
N LEU A 461 -17.00 -5.53 -8.40
CA LEU A 461 -17.42 -4.30 -7.75
C LEU A 461 -18.83 -4.36 -7.14
N GLY A 462 -19.69 -5.29 -7.58
CA GLY A 462 -21.11 -5.36 -7.22
C GLY A 462 -21.93 -4.17 -7.75
N LYS A 463 -21.43 -3.45 -8.74
CA LYS A 463 -22.05 -2.27 -9.38
C LYS A 463 -21.43 -2.00 -10.74
N SER A 464 -22.11 -1.17 -11.57
CA SER A 464 -21.52 -0.78 -12.86
C SER A 464 -20.25 0.06 -12.67
N VAL A 465 -19.36 0.00 -13.68
CA VAL A 465 -18.13 0.82 -13.76
C VAL A 465 -18.48 2.30 -13.66
N GLU A 466 -19.52 2.75 -14.35
CA GLU A 466 -20.02 4.13 -14.26
C GLU A 466 -20.38 4.53 -12.81
N GLN A 467 -21.17 3.69 -12.12
CA GLN A 467 -21.57 3.97 -10.74
C GLN A 467 -20.37 4.02 -9.79
N TYR A 468 -19.37 3.17 -10.02
CA TYR A 468 -18.15 3.17 -9.23
C TYR A 468 -17.38 4.48 -9.40
N PHE A 469 -17.12 4.92 -10.64
CA PHE A 469 -16.41 6.17 -10.89
C PHE A 469 -17.14 7.40 -10.33
N VAL A 470 -18.45 7.46 -10.51
CA VAL A 470 -19.26 8.62 -10.08
C VAL A 470 -19.36 8.71 -8.55
N LYS A 471 -19.39 7.57 -7.82
CA LYS A 471 -19.76 7.58 -6.39
C LYS A 471 -18.64 7.22 -5.43
N ASP A 472 -17.73 6.33 -5.86
CA ASP A 472 -16.85 5.63 -4.93
C ASP A 472 -15.37 5.76 -5.24
N PHE A 473 -14.97 5.84 -6.51
CA PHE A 473 -13.56 5.87 -6.94
C PHE A 473 -12.71 6.86 -6.14
N TRP A 474 -13.15 8.12 -6.04
CA TRP A 474 -12.35 9.11 -5.34
C TRP A 474 -12.25 8.87 -3.83
N LYS A 475 -13.26 8.28 -3.21
CA LYS A 475 -13.23 7.91 -1.78
C LYS A 475 -12.19 6.82 -1.54
N ASP A 476 -12.16 5.81 -2.42
CA ASP A 476 -11.20 4.71 -2.35
C ASP A 476 -9.78 5.23 -2.64
N HIS A 477 -9.61 6.07 -3.66
CA HIS A 477 -8.35 6.75 -3.97
C HIS A 477 -7.84 7.57 -2.77
N LYS A 478 -8.69 8.40 -2.17
CA LYS A 478 -8.34 9.19 -0.99
C LYS A 478 -7.90 8.31 0.18
N LYS A 479 -8.58 7.19 0.41
CA LYS A 479 -8.23 6.23 1.47
C LYS A 479 -6.90 5.55 1.17
N MET A 480 -6.68 5.08 -0.05
CA MET A 480 -5.44 4.44 -0.50
C MET A 480 -4.23 5.35 -0.27
N TYR A 481 -4.35 6.62 -0.59
CA TYR A 481 -3.32 7.63 -0.40
C TYR A 481 -3.37 8.35 0.96
N GLN A 482 -3.94 7.71 2.00
CA GLN A 482 -3.93 8.16 3.40
C GLN A 482 -4.38 9.62 3.60
N ASN A 483 -5.45 10.01 2.92
CA ASN A 483 -5.97 11.39 2.84
C ASN A 483 -4.96 12.42 2.28
N ARG A 484 -4.06 11.94 1.42
CA ARG A 484 -3.16 12.75 0.59
C ARG A 484 -3.34 12.36 -0.89
N PRO A 485 -4.56 12.58 -1.46
CA PRO A 485 -4.86 12.13 -2.82
C PRO A 485 -3.97 12.83 -3.84
N ILE A 486 -3.53 12.08 -4.84
CA ILE A 486 -2.79 12.61 -5.99
C ILE A 486 -3.73 13.05 -7.13
N TYR A 487 -4.96 12.55 -7.16
CA TYR A 487 -6.03 13.04 -8.02
C TYR A 487 -6.97 13.91 -7.20
N TRP A 488 -7.08 15.18 -7.55
CA TRP A 488 -7.88 16.14 -6.79
C TRP A 488 -9.27 16.26 -7.39
N LEU A 489 -10.29 16.06 -6.57
CA LEU A 489 -11.68 16.10 -7.02
C LEU A 489 -12.23 17.53 -7.00
N PHE A 490 -12.37 18.09 -8.17
CA PHE A 490 -13.14 19.32 -8.42
C PHE A 490 -14.61 18.93 -8.58
N ALA A 491 -15.46 19.39 -7.68
CA ALA A 491 -16.84 18.95 -7.64
C ALA A 491 -17.80 20.03 -7.13
N SER A 492 -18.99 20.09 -7.73
CA SER A 492 -20.12 20.83 -7.19
C SER A 492 -20.60 20.22 -5.87
N LYS A 493 -21.38 20.95 -5.09
CA LYS A 493 -21.73 20.60 -3.71
C LYS A 493 -22.40 19.23 -3.55
N LYS A 494 -23.24 18.84 -4.52
CA LYS A 494 -23.96 17.56 -4.53
C LYS A 494 -23.48 16.61 -5.63
N GLY A 495 -22.39 16.96 -6.33
CA GLY A 495 -21.82 16.14 -7.40
C GLY A 495 -22.57 16.23 -8.73
N ALA A 496 -23.31 17.33 -8.98
CA ALA A 496 -23.92 17.58 -10.29
C ALA A 496 -22.88 17.72 -11.41
N PHE A 497 -21.70 18.20 -11.08
CA PHE A 497 -20.50 18.17 -11.90
C PHE A 497 -19.32 17.72 -11.04
N GLN A 498 -18.48 16.84 -11.59
CA GLN A 498 -17.23 16.44 -10.94
C GLN A 498 -16.20 15.94 -11.95
N CYS A 499 -14.94 16.26 -11.70
CA CYS A 499 -13.79 15.75 -12.44
C CYS A 499 -12.59 15.61 -11.49
N ILE A 500 -11.67 14.73 -11.84
CA ILE A 500 -10.38 14.60 -11.16
C ILE A 500 -9.30 15.28 -11.98
N ALA A 501 -8.37 15.95 -11.30
CA ALA A 501 -7.18 16.53 -11.90
C ALA A 501 -5.94 15.93 -11.24
N TYR A 502 -4.96 15.51 -12.05
CA TYR A 502 -3.72 14.92 -11.56
C TYR A 502 -2.74 15.99 -11.07
N MET A 503 -2.48 16.06 -9.78
CA MET A 503 -1.74 17.15 -9.15
C MET A 503 -0.36 17.43 -9.76
N HIS A 504 0.35 16.38 -10.20
CA HIS A 504 1.67 16.53 -10.84
C HIS A 504 1.61 17.16 -12.23
N ARG A 505 0.42 17.22 -12.86
CA ARG A 505 0.18 17.86 -14.14
C ARG A 505 -0.59 19.19 -14.02
N MET A 506 -1.04 19.52 -12.81
CA MET A 506 -1.76 20.77 -12.57
C MET A 506 -0.82 21.97 -12.66
N ASN A 507 -1.40 23.10 -13.10
CA ASN A 507 -0.72 24.39 -13.18
C ASN A 507 -1.72 25.54 -12.88
N ALA A 508 -1.25 26.77 -12.96
CA ALA A 508 -2.05 27.97 -12.66
C ALA A 508 -3.35 28.07 -13.49
N TYR A 509 -3.44 27.41 -14.63
CA TYR A 509 -4.60 27.45 -15.53
C TYR A 509 -5.54 26.25 -15.38
N THR A 510 -5.27 25.31 -14.48
CA THR A 510 -6.07 24.08 -14.34
C THR A 510 -7.53 24.39 -13.98
N ALA A 511 -7.78 25.30 -13.03
CA ALA A 511 -9.15 25.67 -12.66
C ALA A 511 -9.91 26.33 -13.83
N GLU A 512 -9.23 27.20 -14.62
CA GLU A 512 -9.82 27.79 -15.81
C GLU A 512 -10.10 26.75 -16.90
N ARG A 513 -9.22 25.78 -17.07
CA ARG A 513 -9.41 24.69 -18.03
C ARG A 513 -10.61 23.81 -17.66
N ILE A 514 -10.77 23.47 -16.38
CA ILE A 514 -11.96 22.75 -15.88
C ILE A 514 -13.22 23.56 -16.17
N ARG A 515 -13.21 24.86 -15.90
CA ARG A 515 -14.33 25.75 -16.16
C ARG A 515 -14.69 25.84 -17.65
N ALA A 516 -13.71 26.12 -18.50
CA ALA A 516 -13.94 26.44 -19.90
C ALA A 516 -14.13 25.18 -20.77
N LYS A 517 -13.36 24.11 -20.54
CA LYS A 517 -13.37 22.91 -21.39
C LYS A 517 -14.43 21.89 -20.94
N TYR A 518 -14.80 21.87 -19.67
CA TYR A 518 -15.71 20.86 -19.13
C TYR A 518 -17.02 21.45 -18.56
N LEU A 519 -16.94 22.36 -17.59
CA LEU A 519 -18.15 22.83 -16.90
C LEU A 519 -19.08 23.65 -17.80
N LEU A 520 -18.56 24.61 -18.55
CA LEU A 520 -19.38 25.43 -19.45
C LEU A 520 -20.04 24.60 -20.55
N PRO A 521 -19.37 23.73 -21.30
CA PRO A 521 -20.02 22.86 -22.29
C PRO A 521 -21.08 21.94 -21.66
N TYR A 522 -20.88 21.48 -20.42
CA TYR A 522 -21.88 20.68 -19.69
C TYR A 522 -23.13 21.53 -19.36
N ILE A 523 -22.95 22.77 -18.90
CA ILE A 523 -24.04 23.71 -18.65
C ILE A 523 -24.84 23.97 -19.94
N GLU A 524 -24.17 24.18 -21.07
CA GLU A 524 -24.82 24.36 -22.38
C GLU A 524 -25.62 23.11 -22.78
N THR A 525 -25.07 21.93 -22.57
CA THR A 525 -25.76 20.64 -22.82
C THR A 525 -27.01 20.50 -21.95
N LEU A 526 -26.94 20.86 -20.68
CA LEU A 526 -28.09 20.84 -19.78
C LEU A 526 -29.17 21.84 -20.22
N GLN A 527 -28.77 23.04 -20.60
CA GLN A 527 -29.69 24.08 -21.11
C GLN A 527 -30.41 23.64 -22.38
N ALA A 528 -29.69 23.02 -23.33
CA ALA A 528 -30.27 22.50 -24.56
C ALA A 528 -31.31 21.40 -24.28
N ARG A 529 -30.99 20.43 -23.38
CA ARG A 529 -31.91 19.35 -22.96
C ARG A 529 -33.15 19.91 -22.26
N ILE A 530 -33.01 20.90 -21.40
CA ILE A 530 -34.12 21.56 -20.70
C ILE A 530 -35.01 22.27 -21.72
N THR A 531 -34.42 23.02 -22.66
CA THR A 531 -35.14 23.73 -23.70
C THR A 531 -35.97 22.80 -24.59
N ASP A 532 -35.40 21.63 -24.97
CA ASP A 532 -36.12 20.61 -25.76
C ASP A 532 -37.33 20.05 -25.01
N LEU A 533 -37.17 19.73 -23.71
CA LEU A 533 -38.27 19.25 -22.89
C LEU A 533 -39.32 20.33 -22.65
N ASP A 534 -38.92 21.56 -22.38
CA ASP A 534 -39.86 22.69 -22.17
C ASP A 534 -40.67 23.00 -23.43
N ALA A 535 -40.09 22.90 -24.62
CA ALA A 535 -40.81 23.08 -25.89
C ALA A 535 -41.98 22.07 -26.06
N ARG A 536 -41.93 20.93 -25.42
CA ARG A 536 -42.95 19.85 -25.43
C ARG A 536 -43.67 19.69 -24.10
N ARG A 537 -43.66 20.70 -23.23
CA ARG A 537 -44.10 20.64 -21.82
C ARG A 537 -45.53 20.12 -21.63
N SER A 538 -46.44 20.42 -22.56
CA SER A 538 -47.83 19.91 -22.51
C SER A 538 -47.97 18.43 -22.87
N GLU A 539 -46.96 17.82 -23.47
CA GLU A 539 -46.96 16.45 -23.97
C GLU A 539 -46.06 15.52 -23.13
N LEU A 540 -45.38 16.06 -22.11
CA LEU A 540 -44.45 15.32 -21.31
C LEU A 540 -45.13 14.22 -20.50
N THR A 541 -44.53 13.03 -20.51
CA THR A 541 -44.86 11.95 -19.60
C THR A 541 -44.47 12.31 -18.17
N THR A 542 -45.01 11.60 -17.18
CA THR A 542 -44.62 11.76 -15.78
C THR A 542 -43.12 11.55 -15.55
N ARG A 543 -42.49 10.65 -16.34
CA ARG A 543 -41.05 10.40 -16.30
C ARG A 543 -40.26 11.59 -16.83
N GLU A 544 -40.64 12.14 -17.97
CA GLU A 544 -40.00 13.30 -18.57
C GLU A 544 -40.20 14.57 -17.72
N THR A 545 -41.35 14.75 -17.08
CA THR A 545 -41.56 15.84 -16.11
C THR A 545 -40.60 15.76 -14.93
N LYS A 546 -40.39 14.56 -14.37
CA LYS A 546 -39.39 14.35 -13.32
C LYS A 546 -37.96 14.60 -13.82
N GLN A 547 -37.65 14.18 -15.06
CA GLN A 547 -36.36 14.40 -15.68
C GLN A 547 -36.10 15.92 -15.87
N LEU A 548 -37.07 16.68 -16.36
CA LEU A 548 -36.96 18.12 -16.48
C LEU A 548 -36.68 18.80 -15.15
N GLN A 549 -37.39 18.41 -14.09
CA GLN A 549 -37.16 18.92 -12.73
C GLN A 549 -35.74 18.60 -12.23
N GLN A 550 -35.25 17.40 -12.50
CA GLN A 550 -33.91 16.99 -12.11
C GLN A 550 -32.85 17.76 -12.89
N LEU A 551 -32.98 17.88 -14.22
CA LEU A 551 -32.06 18.64 -15.05
C LEU A 551 -32.00 20.12 -14.63
N THR A 552 -33.14 20.74 -14.30
CA THR A 552 -33.20 22.13 -13.81
C THR A 552 -32.37 22.28 -12.52
N LYS A 553 -32.55 21.37 -11.54
CA LYS A 553 -31.76 21.41 -10.30
C LYS A 553 -30.27 21.17 -10.54
N THR A 554 -29.94 20.27 -11.46
CA THR A 554 -28.54 20.02 -11.86
C THR A 554 -27.93 21.27 -12.50
N LEU A 555 -28.68 21.94 -13.37
CA LEU A 555 -28.24 23.20 -14.01
C LEU A 555 -27.99 24.30 -12.97
N GLU A 556 -28.94 24.53 -12.05
CA GLU A 556 -28.78 25.51 -10.97
C GLU A 556 -27.51 25.27 -10.16
N GLU A 557 -27.27 24.02 -9.77
CA GLU A 557 -26.07 23.64 -9.01
C GLU A 557 -24.78 23.85 -9.82
N CYS A 558 -24.78 23.51 -11.11
CA CYS A 558 -23.65 23.76 -12.00
C CYS A 558 -23.35 25.25 -12.19
N GLN A 559 -24.39 26.10 -12.28
CA GLN A 559 -24.24 27.55 -12.37
C GLN A 559 -23.65 28.15 -11.08
N GLU A 560 -24.13 27.73 -9.90
CA GLU A 560 -23.53 28.13 -8.61
C GLU A 560 -22.08 27.68 -8.49
N TYR A 561 -21.75 26.48 -9.00
CA TYR A 561 -20.39 25.98 -9.00
C TYR A 561 -19.51 26.74 -9.98
N HIS A 562 -20.03 27.10 -11.15
CA HIS A 562 -19.34 27.92 -12.13
C HIS A 562 -18.89 29.26 -11.55
N ASP A 563 -19.77 29.97 -10.83
CA ASP A 563 -19.45 31.27 -10.23
C ASP A 563 -18.29 31.14 -9.21
N ARG A 564 -18.30 30.10 -8.40
CA ARG A 564 -17.21 29.82 -7.44
C ARG A 564 -15.91 29.44 -8.15
N LEU A 565 -15.98 28.55 -9.13
CA LEU A 565 -14.83 28.10 -9.89
C LEU A 565 -14.19 29.25 -10.70
N GLN A 566 -14.99 30.17 -11.22
CA GLN A 566 -14.49 31.35 -11.89
C GLN A 566 -13.61 32.21 -10.96
N VAL A 567 -14.04 32.47 -9.74
CA VAL A 567 -13.25 33.21 -8.75
C VAL A 567 -11.91 32.56 -8.48
N VAL A 568 -11.88 31.23 -8.40
CA VAL A 568 -10.63 30.47 -8.18
C VAL A 568 -9.76 30.48 -9.45
N ALA A 569 -10.37 30.36 -10.63
CA ALA A 569 -9.67 30.42 -11.91
C ALA A 569 -8.96 31.75 -12.14
N GLU A 570 -9.63 32.89 -11.81
CA GLU A 570 -9.07 34.25 -11.89
C GLU A 570 -7.84 34.44 -10.97
N GLN A 571 -7.74 33.69 -9.89
CA GLN A 571 -6.56 33.73 -8.99
C GLN A 571 -5.32 33.10 -9.62
N ALA A 572 -5.46 32.30 -10.67
CA ALA A 572 -4.38 31.58 -11.35
C ALA A 572 -3.43 30.89 -10.35
N ILE A 573 -3.99 30.01 -9.49
CA ILE A 573 -3.29 29.40 -8.36
C ILE A 573 -2.13 28.54 -8.86
N ALA A 574 -0.90 29.05 -8.68
CA ALA A 574 0.30 28.25 -8.79
C ALA A 574 0.65 27.68 -7.42
N PHE A 575 1.12 26.44 -7.38
CA PHE A 575 1.56 25.78 -6.15
C PHE A 575 2.86 25.01 -6.37
N ASP A 576 3.58 24.80 -5.26
CA ASP A 576 4.77 23.97 -5.22
C ASP A 576 4.39 22.61 -4.61
N LEU A 577 4.69 21.50 -5.28
CA LEU A 577 4.45 20.15 -4.76
C LEU A 577 5.13 19.95 -3.39
N ASP A 578 6.26 20.61 -3.15
CA ASP A 578 6.99 20.52 -1.90
C ASP A 578 6.25 21.09 -0.68
N ASP A 579 5.23 21.93 -0.88
CA ASP A 579 4.34 22.38 0.20
C ASP A 579 3.42 21.24 0.70
N GLY A 580 3.30 20.16 -0.08
CA GLY A 580 2.47 18.99 0.22
C GLY A 580 0.99 19.19 -0.10
N VAL A 581 0.26 18.07 -0.15
CA VAL A 581 -1.16 18.04 -0.55
C VAL A 581 -2.02 18.90 0.37
N VAL A 582 -1.85 18.85 1.69
CA VAL A 582 -2.73 19.57 2.63
C VAL A 582 -2.72 21.07 2.41
N VAL A 583 -1.54 21.65 2.25
CA VAL A 583 -1.36 23.10 2.05
C VAL A 583 -1.87 23.50 0.67
N ASN A 584 -1.46 22.78 -0.37
CA ASN A 584 -1.81 23.12 -1.74
C ASN A 584 -3.31 22.94 -2.02
N TYR A 585 -3.90 21.84 -1.53
CA TYR A 585 -5.32 21.55 -1.70
C TYR A 585 -6.21 22.63 -1.07
N ALA A 586 -5.83 23.12 0.10
CA ALA A 586 -6.56 24.17 0.81
C ALA A 586 -6.65 25.50 0.04
N ARG A 587 -5.73 25.78 -0.88
CA ARG A 587 -5.73 26.99 -1.72
C ARG A 587 -6.92 27.05 -2.67
N PHE A 588 -7.49 25.89 -3.03
CA PHE A 588 -8.65 25.80 -3.94
C PHE A 588 -10.00 25.95 -3.22
N GLY A 589 -10.02 26.02 -1.90
CA GLY A 589 -11.22 26.29 -1.11
C GLY A 589 -12.32 25.25 -1.30
N ASP A 590 -13.54 25.71 -1.59
CA ASP A 590 -14.75 24.88 -1.69
C ASP A 590 -15.08 24.43 -3.14
N VAL A 591 -14.20 24.68 -4.09
CA VAL A 591 -14.34 24.13 -5.46
C VAL A 591 -13.79 22.71 -5.56
N VAL A 592 -13.05 22.25 -4.55
CA VAL A 592 -12.57 20.86 -4.43
C VAL A 592 -13.24 20.15 -3.26
N GLN A 593 -13.42 18.84 -3.41
CA GLN A 593 -14.03 18.01 -2.37
C GLN A 593 -13.11 17.90 -1.14
N ARG A 594 -13.66 18.02 0.06
CA ARG A 594 -12.87 17.96 1.32
C ARG A 594 -12.12 16.63 1.48
N ILE A 595 -10.84 16.72 1.87
CA ILE A 595 -9.99 15.55 2.15
C ILE A 595 -10.03 15.11 3.62
N LYS A 596 -10.51 15.98 4.54
CA LYS A 596 -10.75 15.67 5.97
C LYS A 596 -12.21 15.94 6.32
#